data_390d8d1627d52c35614d2be9737c830b
#
_entry.id   390d8d1627d52c35614d2be9737c830b
#
_cell.length_a   1.000
_cell.length_b   1.000
_cell.length_c   1.000
_cell.angle_alpha   90.00
_cell.angle_beta   90.00
_cell.angle_gamma   90.00
#
_symmetry.space_group_name_H-M   'P 1'
#
loop_
_entity.id
_entity.type
_entity.pdbx_description
1 polymer ?
#
loop_
_entity_poly.entity_id
_entity_poly.type
_entity_poly.pdbx_seq_one_letter_code
_entity_poly.pdbx_strand_id
1 'polypeptide(L)'
;MQISTRCSVAIHCLIFICEANRVGSAESGVRVTSALLSESTGTNAVSIRNALGALKRAGLITVARGTGGAELAHTPKEITLLDIYQAVESTNLDDVIAIHESGNHTCPVARNIHDVLKDTYAPVAKAMSDSMREVTLANMLADHRNRIGVKAQQLEQ
;
A
#
# COMPACT_ATOMS: atom_id res chain seq x y z
N MET A 1 -14.05 -1.98 -11.34
CA MET A 1 -13.28 -1.97 -10.06
C MET A 1 -11.87 -1.47 -10.38
N GLN A 2 -11.44 -0.39 -9.80
CA GLN A 2 -10.09 0.14 -9.98
C GLN A 2 -9.51 0.44 -8.60
N ILE A 3 -8.55 -0.36 -8.18
CA ILE A 3 -7.73 -0.05 -7.00
C ILE A 3 -6.84 1.12 -7.40
N SER A 4 -6.78 2.15 -6.58
CA SER A 4 -6.00 3.36 -6.90
C SER A 4 -4.50 3.06 -6.88
N THR A 5 -3.72 3.87 -7.57
CA THR A 5 -2.25 3.77 -7.54
C THR A 5 -1.65 4.17 -6.19
N ARG A 6 -2.45 4.71 -5.25
CA ARG A 6 -1.99 5.14 -3.92
C ARG A 6 -1.37 3.99 -3.13
N CYS A 7 -2.02 2.82 -3.13
CA CYS A 7 -1.50 1.64 -2.46
C CYS A 7 -0.16 1.21 -3.05
N SER A 8 -0.04 1.16 -4.38
CA SER A 8 1.22 0.81 -5.07
C SER A 8 2.34 1.81 -4.76
N VAL A 9 2.04 3.11 -4.75
CA VAL A 9 2.99 4.16 -4.38
C VAL A 9 3.41 4.02 -2.92
N ALA A 10 2.49 3.74 -2.01
CA ALA A 10 2.79 3.53 -0.59
C ALA A 10 3.71 2.31 -0.37
N ILE A 11 3.44 1.19 -1.05
CA ILE A 11 4.31 0.00 -1.02
C ILE A 11 5.72 0.35 -1.52
N HIS A 12 5.83 1.06 -2.64
CA HIS A 12 7.12 1.50 -3.18
C HIS A 12 7.88 2.35 -2.16
N CYS A 13 7.22 3.32 -1.53
CA CYS A 13 7.82 4.14 -0.48
C CYS A 13 8.33 3.29 0.70
N LEU A 14 7.55 2.31 1.17
CA LEU A 14 7.93 1.44 2.29
C LEU A 14 9.12 0.56 1.95
N ILE A 15 9.16 -0.02 0.75
CA ILE A 15 10.31 -0.80 0.27
C ILE A 15 11.56 0.09 0.20
N PHE A 16 11.43 1.30 -0.36
CA PHE A 16 12.54 2.26 -0.43
C PHE A 16 13.08 2.62 0.96
N ILE A 17 12.19 2.92 1.93
CA ILE A 17 12.55 3.21 3.32
C ILE A 17 13.35 2.04 3.92
N CYS A 18 12.91 0.80 3.72
CA CYS A 18 13.60 -0.37 4.24
C CYS A 18 14.99 -0.55 3.63
N GLU A 19 15.13 -0.39 2.31
CA GLU A 19 16.40 -0.57 1.64
C GLU A 19 17.39 0.57 1.96
N ALA A 20 16.93 1.81 2.02
CA ALA A 20 17.75 2.96 2.40
C ALA A 20 18.29 2.80 3.83
N ASN A 21 17.46 2.39 4.77
CA ASN A 21 17.87 2.19 6.16
C ASN A 21 18.82 0.99 6.32
N ARG A 22 18.74 -0.02 5.45
CA ARG A 22 19.66 -1.16 5.44
C ARG A 22 21.05 -0.80 4.94
N VAL A 23 21.13 0.02 3.88
CA VAL A 23 22.42 0.43 3.27
C VAL A 23 23.10 1.51 4.10
N GLY A 24 22.35 2.35 4.80
CA GLY A 24 22.84 3.49 5.57
C GLY A 24 23.35 3.18 6.98
N SER A 25 23.38 1.91 7.40
CA SER A 25 23.63 1.53 8.81
C SER A 25 25.08 1.65 9.31
N ALA A 26 26.02 2.25 8.57
CA ALA A 26 27.38 2.39 9.09
C ALA A 26 27.96 3.81 9.06
N GLU A 27 27.78 4.63 8.00
CA GLU A 27 28.45 5.98 7.97
C GLU A 27 27.79 7.01 7.02
N SER A 28 26.79 6.65 6.22
CA SER A 28 26.15 7.55 5.25
C SER A 28 24.65 7.34 5.24
N GLY A 29 23.98 7.59 6.36
CA GLY A 29 22.52 7.45 6.45
C GLY A 29 21.82 8.24 5.35
N VAL A 30 21.38 7.55 4.29
CA VAL A 30 20.57 8.17 3.23
C VAL A 30 19.24 8.59 3.84
N ARG A 31 19.08 9.91 3.97
CA ARG A 31 17.86 10.49 4.47
C ARG A 31 16.74 10.27 3.47
N VAL A 32 15.74 9.48 3.85
CA VAL A 32 14.58 9.24 3.00
C VAL A 32 13.66 10.47 3.02
N THR A 33 13.74 11.27 1.96
CA THR A 33 12.94 12.48 1.78
C THR A 33 11.83 12.27 0.75
N SER A 34 10.81 13.12 0.78
CA SER A 34 9.76 13.09 -0.26
C SER A 34 10.29 13.39 -1.67
N ALA A 35 11.41 14.11 -1.78
CA ALA A 35 12.07 14.37 -3.07
C ALA A 35 12.69 13.09 -3.65
N LEU A 36 13.47 12.35 -2.84
CA LEU A 36 14.05 11.06 -3.26
C LEU A 36 12.96 10.04 -3.62
N LEU A 37 11.89 9.97 -2.82
CA LEU A 37 10.77 9.09 -3.11
C LEU A 37 10.01 9.50 -4.38
N SER A 38 9.87 10.80 -4.63
CA SER A 38 9.27 11.33 -5.86
C SER A 38 10.09 10.94 -7.10
N GLU A 39 11.40 11.05 -7.03
CA GLU A 39 12.32 10.62 -8.08
C GLU A 39 12.24 9.11 -8.33
N SER A 40 12.30 8.30 -7.26
CA SER A 40 12.25 6.83 -7.36
C SER A 40 10.90 6.31 -7.89
N THR A 41 9.80 6.91 -7.46
CA THR A 41 8.44 6.45 -7.84
C THR A 41 7.94 7.02 -9.16
N GLY A 42 8.56 8.09 -9.66
CA GLY A 42 8.03 8.89 -10.77
C GLY A 42 6.72 9.63 -10.43
N THR A 43 6.40 9.75 -9.15
CA THR A 43 5.16 10.36 -8.65
C THR A 43 5.45 11.75 -8.10
N ASN A 44 4.55 12.71 -8.28
CA ASN A 44 4.77 14.07 -7.80
C ASN A 44 4.91 14.13 -6.25
N ALA A 45 5.70 15.10 -5.77
CA ALA A 45 6.03 15.24 -4.36
C ALA A 45 4.81 15.48 -3.43
N VAL A 46 3.71 16.02 -3.94
CA VAL A 46 2.48 16.21 -3.16
C VAL A 46 1.82 14.86 -2.87
N SER A 47 1.70 14.02 -3.89
CA SER A 47 1.17 12.65 -3.73
C SER A 47 2.03 11.82 -2.78
N ILE A 48 3.36 11.94 -2.86
CA ILE A 48 4.29 11.28 -1.92
C ILE A 48 4.06 11.77 -0.48
N ARG A 49 4.00 13.10 -0.27
CA ARG A 49 3.72 13.65 1.08
C ARG A 49 2.37 13.18 1.63
N ASN A 50 1.35 13.09 0.78
CA ASN A 50 0.05 12.56 1.18
C ASN A 50 0.13 11.08 1.58
N ALA A 51 0.83 10.25 0.80
CA ALA A 51 1.05 8.84 1.12
C ALA A 51 1.82 8.68 2.44
N LEU A 52 2.95 9.38 2.63
CA LEU A 52 3.71 9.35 3.87
C LEU A 52 2.89 9.85 5.07
N GLY A 53 2.08 10.90 4.88
CA GLY A 53 1.16 11.41 5.91
C GLY A 53 0.11 10.38 6.31
N ALA A 54 -0.43 9.63 5.34
CA ALA A 54 -1.39 8.56 5.58
C ALA A 54 -0.74 7.38 6.33
N LEU A 55 0.42 6.91 5.88
CA LEU A 55 1.19 5.85 6.54
C LEU A 55 1.57 6.23 7.98
N LYS A 56 1.97 7.49 8.20
CA LYS A 56 2.29 7.99 9.54
C LYS A 56 1.06 8.02 10.46
N ARG A 57 -0.09 8.50 9.97
CA ARG A 57 -1.34 8.50 10.76
C ARG A 57 -1.79 7.09 11.13
N ALA A 58 -1.57 6.13 10.25
CA ALA A 58 -1.83 4.71 10.51
C ALA A 58 -0.79 4.06 11.43
N GLY A 59 0.27 4.76 11.82
CA GLY A 59 1.31 4.24 12.70
C GLY A 59 2.28 3.27 12.01
N LEU A 60 2.29 3.18 10.67
CA LEU A 60 3.18 2.27 9.94
C LEU A 60 4.60 2.81 9.79
N ILE A 61 4.75 4.13 9.81
CA ILE A 61 6.04 4.83 9.77
C ILE A 61 6.11 5.93 10.81
N THR A 62 7.33 6.29 11.19
CA THR A 62 7.68 7.50 11.90
C THR A 62 8.43 8.45 10.98
N VAL A 63 8.31 9.74 11.23
CA VAL A 63 9.07 10.78 10.51
C VAL A 63 9.65 11.70 11.54
N ALA A 64 10.96 11.69 11.66
CA ALA A 64 11.67 12.56 12.60
C ALA A 64 11.65 14.02 12.13
N ARG A 65 11.51 14.96 13.07
CA ARG A 65 11.59 16.39 12.78
C ARG A 65 13.05 16.81 12.51
N GLY A 66 13.22 17.77 11.63
CA GLY A 66 14.55 18.36 11.35
C GLY A 66 15.42 17.46 10.48
N THR A 67 16.44 16.83 11.04
CA THR A 67 17.46 16.07 10.31
C THR A 67 17.10 14.60 10.02
N GLY A 68 16.04 14.07 10.59
CA GLY A 68 15.60 12.68 10.38
C GLY A 68 14.83 12.46 9.08
N GLY A 69 14.82 11.21 8.58
CA GLY A 69 14.02 10.74 7.46
C GLY A 69 12.78 9.97 7.92
N ALA A 70 12.15 9.28 6.99
CA ALA A 70 11.09 8.33 7.28
C ALA A 70 11.69 6.96 7.66
N GLU A 71 11.13 6.34 8.70
CA GLU A 71 11.52 5.02 9.19
C GLU A 71 10.27 4.18 9.48
N LEU A 72 10.39 2.85 9.43
CA LEU A 72 9.31 1.97 9.84
C LEU A 72 9.05 2.07 11.34
N ALA A 73 7.78 2.07 11.73
CA ALA A 73 7.36 2.00 13.13
C ALA A 73 7.25 0.55 13.66
N HIS A 74 7.15 -0.42 12.75
CA HIS A 74 7.03 -1.85 13.04
C HIS A 74 7.99 -2.65 12.16
N THR A 75 8.24 -3.91 12.51
CA THR A 75 9.04 -4.78 11.66
C THR A 75 8.31 -5.07 10.34
N PRO A 76 9.01 -5.32 9.23
CA PRO A 76 8.37 -5.64 7.96
C PRO A 76 7.45 -6.87 7.99
N LYS A 77 7.63 -7.78 8.95
CA LYS A 77 6.79 -8.96 9.15
C LYS A 77 5.44 -8.61 9.77
N GLU A 78 5.35 -7.52 10.51
CA GLU A 78 4.14 -7.06 11.18
C GLU A 78 3.27 -6.16 10.31
N ILE A 79 3.82 -5.63 9.20
CA ILE A 79 3.09 -4.77 8.28
C ILE A 79 2.54 -5.62 7.14
N THR A 80 1.21 -5.73 7.05
CA THR A 80 0.52 -6.47 5.99
C THR A 80 0.12 -5.57 4.82
N LEU A 81 -0.16 -6.18 3.67
CA LEU A 81 -0.73 -5.45 2.52
C LEU A 81 -2.08 -4.81 2.89
N LEU A 82 -2.86 -5.45 3.77
CA LEU A 82 -4.11 -4.89 4.25
C LEU A 82 -3.90 -3.60 5.05
N ASP A 83 -2.91 -3.58 5.96
CA ASP A 83 -2.58 -2.39 6.75
C ASP A 83 -2.19 -1.22 5.84
N ILE A 84 -1.39 -1.49 4.81
CA ILE A 84 -0.98 -0.48 3.83
C ILE A 84 -2.19 0.03 3.05
N TYR A 85 -3.04 -0.88 2.56
CA TYR A 85 -4.27 -0.52 1.84
C TYR A 85 -5.16 0.38 2.69
N GLN A 86 -5.48 -0.04 3.91
CA GLN A 86 -6.35 0.71 4.84
C GLN A 86 -5.76 2.06 5.24
N ALA A 87 -4.44 2.20 5.25
CA ALA A 87 -3.78 3.47 5.55
C ALA A 87 -3.99 4.52 4.47
N VAL A 88 -3.99 4.13 3.19
CA VAL A 88 -3.91 5.08 2.06
C VAL A 88 -5.16 5.16 1.21
N GLU A 89 -6.03 4.15 1.27
CA GLU A 89 -7.30 4.16 0.54
C GLU A 89 -8.43 4.70 1.41
N SER A 90 -9.32 5.44 0.79
CA SER A 90 -10.50 6.00 1.46
C SER A 90 -11.70 5.05 1.42
N THR A 91 -11.63 4.02 0.59
CA THR A 91 -12.72 3.05 0.39
C THR A 91 -12.39 1.78 1.18
N ASN A 92 -13.33 1.33 2.00
CA ASN A 92 -13.24 0.03 2.65
C ASN A 92 -13.31 -1.09 1.61
N LEU A 93 -12.70 -2.24 1.92
CA LEU A 93 -12.76 -3.40 1.03
C LEU A 93 -14.18 -3.90 0.83
N ASP A 94 -15.05 -3.75 1.82
CA ASP A 94 -16.47 -4.12 1.73
C ASP A 94 -17.22 -3.30 0.67
N ASP A 95 -16.74 -2.08 0.39
CA ASP A 95 -17.32 -1.15 -0.59
C ASP A 95 -16.52 -1.10 -1.90
N VAL A 96 -15.51 -1.95 -2.04
CA VAL A 96 -14.61 -1.92 -3.23
C VAL A 96 -15.35 -2.31 -4.52
N ILE A 97 -16.40 -3.10 -4.41
CA ILE A 97 -17.31 -3.43 -5.51
C ILE A 97 -18.55 -2.58 -5.33
N ALA A 98 -18.64 -1.49 -6.08
CA ALA A 98 -19.75 -0.57 -6.00
C ALA A 98 -21.06 -1.22 -6.46
N ILE A 99 -22.13 -1.01 -5.70
CA ILE A 99 -23.50 -1.40 -6.06
C ILE A 99 -24.20 -0.16 -6.56
N HIS A 100 -24.89 -0.27 -7.69
CA HIS A 100 -25.68 0.84 -8.22
C HIS A 100 -26.94 1.08 -7.38
N GLU A 101 -27.34 2.33 -7.29
CA GLU A 101 -28.62 2.68 -6.69
C GLU A 101 -29.77 2.37 -7.67
N SER A 102 -30.80 1.70 -7.17
CA SER A 102 -31.99 1.41 -7.95
C SER A 102 -33.05 2.49 -7.72
N GLY A 103 -33.38 3.25 -8.76
CA GLY A 103 -34.34 4.35 -8.69
C GLY A 103 -35.80 3.92 -8.85
N ASN A 104 -36.10 2.67 -9.23
CA ASN A 104 -37.49 2.19 -9.49
C ASN A 104 -38.01 1.34 -8.35
N HIS A 105 -38.67 1.96 -7.38
CA HIS A 105 -39.24 1.29 -6.22
C HIS A 105 -40.50 0.43 -6.51
N THR A 106 -41.08 0.51 -7.70
CA THR A 106 -42.25 -0.31 -8.10
C THR A 106 -41.84 -1.65 -8.70
N CYS A 107 -40.63 -1.76 -9.23
CA CYS A 107 -40.12 -3.00 -9.79
C CYS A 107 -39.66 -3.96 -8.67
N PRO A 108 -40.16 -5.21 -8.61
CA PRO A 108 -39.72 -6.17 -7.59
C PRO A 108 -38.20 -6.48 -7.62
N VAL A 109 -37.60 -6.52 -8.81
CA VAL A 109 -36.16 -6.71 -8.96
C VAL A 109 -35.41 -5.52 -8.39
N ALA A 110 -35.79 -4.30 -8.75
CA ALA A 110 -35.16 -3.09 -8.31
C ALA A 110 -35.18 -2.88 -6.79
N ARG A 111 -36.24 -3.36 -6.12
CA ARG A 111 -36.36 -3.28 -4.65
C ARG A 111 -35.40 -4.20 -3.91
N ASN A 112 -35.01 -5.33 -4.51
CA ASN A 112 -34.24 -6.36 -3.82
C ASN A 112 -32.81 -6.47 -4.34
N ILE A 113 -32.47 -5.88 -5.50
CA ILE A 113 -31.19 -6.10 -6.16
C ILE A 113 -30.01 -5.63 -5.32
N HIS A 114 -30.17 -4.55 -4.56
CA HIS A 114 -29.12 -4.02 -3.69
C HIS A 114 -28.70 -5.05 -2.64
N ASP A 115 -29.65 -5.65 -1.94
CA ASP A 115 -29.37 -6.64 -0.89
C ASP A 115 -28.79 -7.93 -1.49
N VAL A 116 -29.34 -8.39 -2.63
CA VAL A 116 -28.81 -9.55 -3.36
C VAL A 116 -27.35 -9.33 -3.75
N LEU A 117 -27.00 -8.16 -4.28
CA LEU A 117 -25.63 -7.86 -4.68
C LEU A 117 -24.71 -7.69 -3.47
N LYS A 118 -25.18 -7.07 -2.40
CA LYS A 118 -24.42 -6.93 -1.15
C LYS A 118 -24.04 -8.30 -0.59
N ASP A 119 -25.00 -9.21 -0.48
CA ASP A 119 -24.76 -10.58 0.01
C ASP A 119 -23.84 -11.38 -0.92
N THR A 120 -23.96 -11.14 -2.24
CA THR A 120 -23.10 -11.77 -3.25
C THR A 120 -21.65 -11.27 -3.17
N TYR A 121 -21.44 -9.99 -2.91
CA TYR A 121 -20.10 -9.38 -2.89
C TYR A 121 -19.38 -9.51 -1.56
N ALA A 122 -20.08 -9.66 -0.45
CA ALA A 122 -19.50 -9.80 0.88
C ALA A 122 -18.42 -10.91 0.98
N PRO A 123 -18.66 -12.15 0.49
CA PRO A 123 -17.61 -13.18 0.52
C PRO A 123 -16.42 -12.86 -0.38
N VAL A 124 -16.60 -12.12 -1.47
CA VAL A 124 -15.51 -11.68 -2.36
C VAL A 124 -14.63 -10.65 -1.64
N ALA A 125 -15.24 -9.65 -1.04
CA ALA A 125 -14.53 -8.63 -0.25
C ALA A 125 -13.76 -9.27 0.93
N LYS A 126 -14.40 -10.23 1.61
CA LYS A 126 -13.75 -10.99 2.69
C LYS A 126 -12.55 -11.78 2.19
N ALA A 127 -12.67 -12.50 1.09
CA ALA A 127 -11.55 -13.26 0.52
C ALA A 127 -10.37 -12.35 0.14
N MET A 128 -10.65 -11.17 -0.42
CA MET A 128 -9.65 -10.16 -0.73
C MET A 128 -8.96 -9.65 0.53
N SER A 129 -9.71 -9.33 1.59
CA SER A 129 -9.17 -8.90 2.88
C SER A 129 -8.28 -9.99 3.50
N ASP A 130 -8.73 -11.24 3.51
CA ASP A 130 -7.99 -12.37 4.06
C ASP A 130 -6.66 -12.58 3.30
N SER A 131 -6.70 -12.57 1.96
CA SER A 131 -5.49 -12.66 1.14
C SER A 131 -4.52 -11.50 1.37
N MET A 132 -5.01 -10.27 1.55
CA MET A 132 -4.16 -9.13 1.85
C MET A 132 -3.50 -9.19 3.23
N ARG A 133 -4.11 -9.88 4.21
CA ARG A 133 -3.50 -10.10 5.53
C ARG A 133 -2.33 -11.09 5.49
N GLU A 134 -2.36 -12.04 4.58
CA GLU A 134 -1.29 -13.05 4.44
C GLU A 134 -0.02 -12.48 3.80
N VAL A 135 -0.13 -11.43 3.00
CA VAL A 135 1.00 -10.79 2.33
C VAL A 135 1.59 -9.73 3.24
N THR A 136 2.86 -9.89 3.63
CA THR A 136 3.58 -8.94 4.47
C THR A 136 4.56 -8.08 3.66
N LEU A 137 4.97 -6.95 4.21
CA LEU A 137 6.05 -6.14 3.65
C LEU A 137 7.36 -6.93 3.56
N ALA A 138 7.59 -7.87 4.49
CA ALA A 138 8.75 -8.76 4.46
C ALA A 138 8.75 -9.67 3.23
N ASN A 139 7.58 -10.20 2.82
CA ASN A 139 7.46 -10.98 1.58
C ASN A 139 7.81 -10.14 0.35
N MET A 140 7.28 -8.92 0.27
CA MET A 140 7.55 -8.00 -0.84
C MET A 140 9.03 -7.59 -0.92
N LEU A 141 9.67 -7.35 0.23
CA LEU A 141 11.11 -7.07 0.32
C LEU A 141 11.97 -8.25 -0.14
N ALA A 142 11.61 -9.48 0.27
CA ALA A 142 12.33 -10.67 -0.15
C ALA A 142 12.25 -10.87 -1.67
N ASP A 143 11.05 -10.70 -2.27
CA ASP A 143 10.87 -10.77 -3.72
C ASP A 143 11.67 -9.68 -4.45
N HIS A 144 11.64 -8.43 -3.94
CA HIS A 144 12.42 -7.32 -4.49
C HIS A 144 13.92 -7.63 -4.52
N ARG A 145 14.48 -8.11 -3.40
CA ARG A 145 15.90 -8.46 -3.28
C ARG A 145 16.30 -9.61 -4.22
N ASN A 146 15.46 -10.63 -4.33
CA ASN A 146 15.68 -11.74 -5.25
C ASN A 146 15.76 -11.26 -6.70
N ARG A 147 14.88 -10.34 -7.11
CA ARG A 147 14.88 -9.77 -8.47
C ARG A 147 16.11 -8.91 -8.76
N ILE A 148 16.62 -8.19 -7.78
CA ILE A 148 17.89 -7.44 -7.93
C ILE A 148 19.05 -8.42 -8.14
N GLY A 149 19.17 -9.47 -7.33
CA GLY A 149 20.23 -10.48 -7.45
C GLY A 149 20.22 -11.18 -8.80
N VAL A 150 19.06 -11.57 -9.31
CA VAL A 150 18.93 -12.19 -10.63
C VAL A 150 19.35 -11.24 -11.76
N LYS A 151 18.97 -9.96 -11.70
CA LYS A 151 19.37 -8.98 -12.72
C LYS A 151 20.87 -8.70 -12.72
N ALA A 152 21.50 -8.65 -11.54
CA ALA A 152 22.95 -8.46 -11.44
C ALA A 152 23.70 -9.61 -12.14
N GLN A 153 23.30 -10.86 -11.93
CA GLN A 153 23.90 -12.02 -12.56
C GLN A 153 23.72 -12.06 -14.08
N GLN A 154 22.61 -11.51 -14.62
CA GLN A 154 22.35 -11.44 -16.06
C GLN A 154 23.18 -10.36 -16.78
N LEU A 155 23.64 -9.33 -16.07
CA LEU A 155 24.46 -8.26 -16.63
C LEU A 155 25.96 -8.61 -16.65
N GLU A 156 26.38 -9.67 -15.94
CA GLU A 156 27.74 -10.17 -15.91
C GLU A 156 28.02 -11.29 -16.95
N GLN A 157 27.02 -11.70 -17.74
CA GLN A 157 27.10 -12.67 -18.83
C GLN A 157 27.05 -11.98 -20.20
#